data_9c9566288149db9a960d9fa2438ed9e4
#
_entry.id   9c9566288149db9a960d9fa2438ed9e4
#
_cell.length_a   1.000
_cell.length_b   1.000
_cell.length_c   1.000
_cell.angle_alpha   90.00
_cell.angle_beta   90.00
_cell.angle_gamma   90.00
#
_symmetry.space_group_name_H-M   'P 1'
#
loop_
_entity.id
_entity.type
_entity.pdbx_description
1 polymer ?
#
loop_
_entity_poly.entity_id
_entity_poly.type
_entity_poly.pdbx_seq_one_letter_code
_entity_poly.pdbx_strand_id
1 'polypeptide(L)'
;MTASTSALITALMEPSRYPHPAPRVERVETHGAWVLLAGEHAWKIKKPVRLPFMDFSTLALRRAACQAEVRLNRRFETSNPATHLYLDARPILGPADQPRFGQAGADDDIAIDWAVHMRRFDEALRLDHLCARGDLKPEHLASLAQCMASFQAAAAAAVATADSVSDSLAFARDNLTTLRDGLNEAGDAAKLEQLSEWTESSFQTLAPLMVQRLKDGRVREGHGDLHLANLVLIGNEVVPFDGIEFNDALRWIDVASDMAFVWMDLLDHSQPGLANGLLSDWLDASGDTSAPDVLPFFAVYRALVRAKVAVIRSAQAGADEAASLKEAQGYTALAQRIAQPPAPQLVITHGLSGSGKTWASSRWLQAEASGRAIRLRSDVERKRLHGLGATQASGSGLNTGLYSPQAHTDTYAHLLERARHLLQGGWSVLVDAAFLRRHEREAFAALANAINCPFHILATEAPLAVLRERITARQARGADASEATLIVLEQQLGWLESLSAAERAHCLPDAA
;
A
#
# COMPACT_ATOMS: atom_id res chain seq x y z
N MET A 1 -8.22 -32.01 -15.38
CA MET A 1 -9.64 -31.59 -15.48
C MET A 1 -10.50 -32.82 -15.72
N THR A 2 -11.63 -32.92 -15.04
CA THR A 2 -12.62 -33.97 -15.36
C THR A 2 -13.35 -33.60 -16.66
N ALA A 3 -13.81 -34.57 -17.43
CA ALA A 3 -14.59 -34.35 -18.66
C ALA A 3 -15.80 -33.43 -18.41
N SER A 4 -16.44 -33.53 -17.24
CA SER A 4 -17.57 -32.72 -16.82
C SER A 4 -17.19 -31.23 -16.65
N THR A 5 -16.04 -30.92 -16.07
CA THR A 5 -15.59 -29.53 -15.87
C THR A 5 -15.26 -28.85 -17.22
N SER A 6 -14.64 -29.58 -18.15
CA SER A 6 -14.38 -29.07 -19.51
C SER A 6 -15.67 -28.77 -20.27
N ALA A 7 -16.67 -29.65 -20.17
CA ALA A 7 -17.98 -29.45 -20.79
C ALA A 7 -18.70 -28.22 -20.21
N LEU A 8 -18.66 -28.02 -18.89
CA LEU A 8 -19.25 -26.86 -18.22
C LEU A 8 -18.65 -25.53 -18.73
N ILE A 9 -17.33 -25.41 -18.75
CA ILE A 9 -16.68 -24.16 -19.21
C ILE A 9 -16.93 -23.94 -20.69
N THR A 10 -16.92 -24.99 -21.51
CA THR A 10 -17.26 -24.89 -22.94
C THR A 10 -18.68 -24.40 -23.17
N ALA A 11 -19.66 -24.94 -22.43
CA ALA A 11 -21.06 -24.53 -22.53
C ALA A 11 -21.29 -23.09 -22.06
N LEU A 12 -20.55 -22.64 -21.02
CA LEU A 12 -20.62 -21.26 -20.52
C LEU A 12 -19.96 -20.23 -21.46
N MET A 13 -19.29 -20.65 -22.54
CA MET A 13 -18.85 -19.71 -23.58
C MET A 13 -20.00 -19.23 -24.46
N GLU A 14 -21.18 -19.80 -24.35
CA GLU A 14 -22.38 -19.36 -25.09
C GLU A 14 -23.05 -18.16 -24.41
N PRO A 15 -23.23 -17.02 -25.12
CA PRO A 15 -23.89 -15.83 -24.56
C PRO A 15 -25.29 -16.06 -23.99
N SER A 16 -26.05 -16.99 -24.57
CA SER A 16 -27.43 -17.33 -24.17
C SER A 16 -27.55 -17.96 -22.76
N ARG A 17 -26.44 -18.35 -22.16
CA ARG A 17 -26.40 -18.95 -20.80
C ARG A 17 -26.48 -17.91 -19.67
N TYR A 18 -26.29 -16.62 -20.01
CA TYR A 18 -26.21 -15.56 -18.99
C TYR A 18 -27.59 -14.91 -18.76
N PRO A 19 -27.89 -14.51 -17.52
CA PRO A 19 -29.18 -13.89 -17.15
C PRO A 19 -29.27 -12.42 -17.58
N HIS A 20 -28.28 -11.90 -18.31
CA HIS A 20 -28.18 -10.53 -18.78
C HIS A 20 -27.68 -10.52 -20.25
N PRO A 21 -27.83 -9.40 -20.99
CA PRO A 21 -27.30 -9.30 -22.34
C PRO A 21 -25.79 -9.49 -22.38
N ALA A 22 -25.31 -10.36 -23.24
CA ALA A 22 -23.91 -10.59 -23.50
C ALA A 22 -23.72 -10.83 -25.03
N PRO A 23 -23.08 -9.90 -25.75
CA PRO A 23 -22.88 -10.08 -27.22
C PRO A 23 -21.84 -11.16 -27.51
N ARG A 24 -20.90 -11.36 -26.61
CA ARG A 24 -19.86 -12.40 -26.63
C ARG A 24 -19.42 -12.72 -25.23
N VAL A 25 -18.75 -13.86 -25.06
CA VAL A 25 -18.07 -14.27 -23.83
C VAL A 25 -16.57 -14.41 -24.11
N GLU A 26 -15.76 -13.78 -23.29
CA GLU A 26 -14.31 -13.89 -23.32
C GLU A 26 -13.86 -14.69 -22.09
N ARG A 27 -12.85 -15.56 -22.26
CA ARG A 27 -12.31 -16.37 -21.16
C ARG A 27 -10.90 -15.91 -20.81
N VAL A 28 -10.71 -15.55 -19.54
CA VAL A 28 -9.41 -15.35 -18.93
C VAL A 28 -9.16 -16.53 -17.97
N GLU A 29 -7.97 -17.11 -18.04
CA GLU A 29 -7.63 -18.30 -17.25
C GLU A 29 -6.48 -17.98 -16.31
N THR A 30 -6.69 -18.30 -15.03
CA THR A 30 -5.67 -18.19 -13.95
C THR A 30 -5.33 -19.58 -13.43
N HIS A 31 -4.38 -19.68 -12.49
CA HIS A 31 -4.03 -20.96 -11.85
C HIS A 31 -5.22 -21.59 -11.12
N GLY A 32 -6.02 -20.79 -10.41
CA GLY A 32 -7.11 -21.25 -9.54
C GLY A 32 -8.49 -21.06 -10.10
N ALA A 33 -8.68 -20.33 -11.21
CA ALA A 33 -10.01 -19.99 -11.71
C ALA A 33 -10.06 -19.78 -13.21
N TRP A 34 -11.28 -19.84 -13.76
CA TRP A 34 -11.67 -19.27 -15.04
C TRP A 34 -12.51 -18.02 -14.78
N VAL A 35 -12.20 -16.94 -15.46
CA VAL A 35 -13.00 -15.70 -15.44
C VAL A 35 -13.65 -15.55 -16.80
N LEU A 36 -14.97 -15.57 -16.82
CA LEU A 36 -15.79 -15.44 -18.04
C LEU A 36 -16.35 -14.02 -18.08
N LEU A 37 -15.91 -13.22 -19.05
CA LEU A 37 -16.34 -11.85 -19.25
C LEU A 37 -17.52 -11.84 -20.22
N ALA A 38 -18.71 -11.53 -19.72
CA ALA A 38 -19.96 -11.56 -20.46
C ALA A 38 -20.67 -10.20 -20.34
N GLY A 39 -20.62 -9.38 -21.39
CA GLY A 39 -21.16 -8.01 -21.37
C GLY A 39 -20.53 -7.18 -20.27
N GLU A 40 -21.35 -6.56 -19.42
CA GLU A 40 -20.95 -5.72 -18.28
C GLU A 40 -20.63 -6.53 -17.01
N HIS A 41 -20.54 -7.86 -17.12
CA HIS A 41 -20.34 -8.74 -15.99
C HIS A 41 -19.13 -9.66 -16.17
N ALA A 42 -18.51 -10.04 -15.04
CA ALA A 42 -17.47 -11.05 -14.95
C ALA A 42 -17.96 -12.18 -14.00
N TRP A 43 -17.66 -13.43 -14.38
CA TRP A 43 -18.06 -14.62 -13.67
C TRP A 43 -16.83 -15.49 -13.42
N LYS A 44 -16.36 -15.50 -12.14
CA LYS A 44 -15.16 -16.24 -11.74
C LYS A 44 -15.55 -17.60 -11.19
N ILE A 45 -15.12 -18.68 -11.84
CA ILE A 45 -15.40 -20.07 -11.48
C ILE A 45 -14.10 -20.70 -11.01
N LYS A 46 -14.09 -21.26 -9.79
CA LYS A 46 -12.91 -21.88 -9.22
C LYS A 46 -12.59 -23.19 -9.91
N LYS A 47 -11.30 -23.44 -10.20
CA LYS A 47 -10.84 -24.73 -10.74
C LYS A 47 -10.86 -25.81 -9.65
N PRO A 48 -11.24 -27.06 -9.94
CA PRO A 48 -11.19 -28.16 -8.99
C PRO A 48 -9.74 -28.64 -8.81
N VAL A 49 -8.89 -27.81 -8.24
CA VAL A 49 -7.45 -28.08 -8.03
C VAL A 49 -7.13 -28.13 -6.54
N ARG A 50 -6.06 -28.85 -6.22
CA ARG A 50 -5.46 -28.86 -4.90
C ARG A 50 -3.99 -28.51 -5.02
N LEU A 51 -3.62 -27.38 -4.44
CA LEU A 51 -2.24 -26.87 -4.36
C LEU A 51 -1.83 -26.79 -2.88
N PRO A 52 -0.55 -26.70 -2.54
CA PRO A 52 -0.10 -26.66 -1.15
C PRO A 52 -0.76 -25.56 -0.29
N PHE A 53 -1.14 -24.45 -0.91
CA PHE A 53 -1.71 -23.27 -0.25
C PHE A 53 -3.20 -23.06 -0.52
N MET A 54 -3.84 -23.87 -1.41
CA MET A 54 -5.21 -23.65 -1.88
C MET A 54 -5.86 -24.99 -2.22
N ASP A 55 -7.05 -25.26 -1.70
CA ASP A 55 -7.83 -26.47 -1.99
C ASP A 55 -9.24 -26.12 -2.46
N PHE A 56 -9.52 -26.33 -3.75
CA PHE A 56 -10.84 -26.20 -4.40
C PHE A 56 -11.34 -27.54 -4.96
N SER A 57 -10.80 -28.65 -4.48
CA SER A 57 -11.05 -29.98 -5.04
C SER A 57 -12.50 -30.42 -4.91
N THR A 58 -13.25 -29.97 -3.89
CA THR A 58 -14.66 -30.34 -3.69
C THR A 58 -15.59 -29.17 -4.00
N LEU A 59 -16.85 -29.51 -4.34
CA LEU A 59 -17.90 -28.49 -4.55
C LEU A 59 -18.11 -27.62 -3.32
N ALA A 60 -18.12 -28.22 -2.13
CA ALA A 60 -18.30 -27.51 -0.87
C ALA A 60 -17.18 -26.47 -0.63
N LEU A 61 -15.92 -26.83 -0.91
CA LEU A 61 -14.78 -25.90 -0.81
C LEU A 61 -14.89 -24.76 -1.83
N ARG A 62 -15.30 -25.04 -3.07
CA ARG A 62 -15.49 -23.99 -4.08
C ARG A 62 -16.65 -23.06 -3.72
N ARG A 63 -17.77 -23.60 -3.19
CA ARG A 63 -18.86 -22.78 -2.64
C ARG A 63 -18.36 -21.84 -1.56
N ALA A 64 -17.69 -22.40 -0.54
CA ALA A 64 -17.17 -21.61 0.58
C ALA A 64 -16.20 -20.54 0.11
N ALA A 65 -15.30 -20.85 -0.82
CA ALA A 65 -14.37 -19.89 -1.41
C ALA A 65 -15.10 -18.77 -2.18
N CYS A 66 -16.10 -19.08 -3.02
CA CYS A 66 -16.87 -18.05 -3.73
C CYS A 66 -17.60 -17.10 -2.76
N GLN A 67 -18.21 -17.65 -1.70
CA GLN A 67 -18.88 -16.85 -0.67
C GLN A 67 -17.90 -15.99 0.12
N ALA A 68 -16.73 -16.55 0.49
CA ALA A 68 -15.68 -15.83 1.19
C ALA A 68 -15.13 -14.70 0.31
N GLU A 69 -14.86 -14.95 -0.97
CA GLU A 69 -14.35 -13.95 -1.90
C GLU A 69 -15.28 -12.74 -2.01
N VAL A 70 -16.59 -12.96 -2.17
CA VAL A 70 -17.57 -11.88 -2.18
C VAL A 70 -17.58 -11.12 -0.86
N ARG A 71 -17.62 -11.81 0.28
CA ARG A 71 -17.58 -11.17 1.60
C ARG A 71 -16.35 -10.30 1.80
N LEU A 72 -15.19 -10.82 1.47
CA LEU A 72 -13.90 -10.18 1.71
C LEU A 72 -13.70 -8.95 0.84
N ASN A 73 -14.06 -9.04 -0.43
CA ASN A 73 -13.80 -7.94 -1.36
C ASN A 73 -14.86 -6.83 -1.29
N ARG A 74 -16.07 -7.11 -0.83
CA ARG A 74 -17.07 -6.07 -0.52
C ARG A 74 -16.65 -5.10 0.58
N ARG A 75 -15.66 -5.44 1.37
CA ARG A 75 -15.12 -4.56 2.43
C ARG A 75 -14.42 -3.31 1.87
N PHE A 76 -14.10 -3.30 0.57
CA PHE A 76 -13.50 -2.15 -0.12
C PHE A 76 -14.52 -1.27 -0.84
N GLU A 77 -15.82 -1.62 -0.77
CA GLU A 77 -16.90 -0.80 -1.32
C GLU A 77 -16.98 0.54 -0.58
N THR A 78 -17.17 1.62 -1.35
CA THR A 78 -17.37 2.97 -0.82
C THR A 78 -18.83 3.39 -0.95
N SER A 79 -19.16 4.63 -0.60
CA SER A 79 -20.50 5.20 -0.88
C SER A 79 -20.78 5.37 -2.38
N ASN A 80 -19.78 5.24 -3.24
CA ASN A 80 -19.92 5.26 -4.69
C ASN A 80 -20.34 3.89 -5.22
N PRO A 81 -21.56 3.69 -5.74
CA PRO A 81 -22.01 2.38 -6.22
C PRO A 81 -21.17 1.80 -7.38
N ALA A 82 -20.38 2.63 -8.09
CA ALA A 82 -19.49 2.14 -9.13
C ALA A 82 -18.34 1.29 -8.60
N THR A 83 -17.96 1.49 -7.32
CA THR A 83 -16.91 0.70 -6.65
C THR A 83 -17.38 -0.69 -6.18
N HIS A 84 -18.69 -0.97 -6.25
CA HIS A 84 -19.26 -2.25 -5.85
C HIS A 84 -19.01 -3.30 -6.93
N LEU A 85 -17.80 -3.84 -6.96
CA LEU A 85 -17.38 -4.80 -7.99
C LEU A 85 -17.97 -6.19 -7.76
N TYR A 86 -18.07 -6.65 -6.51
CA TYR A 86 -18.53 -8.00 -6.15
C TYR A 86 -20.04 -8.02 -5.86
N LEU A 87 -20.83 -8.67 -6.75
CA LEU A 87 -22.28 -8.65 -6.66
C LEU A 87 -22.82 -9.77 -5.76
N ASP A 88 -22.50 -11.02 -6.06
CA ASP A 88 -22.91 -12.19 -5.26
C ASP A 88 -22.10 -13.45 -5.64
N ALA A 89 -22.28 -14.52 -4.85
CA ALA A 89 -21.85 -15.85 -5.21
C ALA A 89 -23.07 -16.64 -5.69
N ARG A 90 -23.02 -17.18 -6.91
CA ARG A 90 -24.16 -17.86 -7.53
C ARG A 90 -23.90 -19.34 -7.77
N PRO A 91 -24.87 -20.21 -7.47
CA PRO A 91 -24.82 -21.60 -7.87
C PRO A 91 -24.96 -21.74 -9.41
N ILE A 92 -24.23 -22.67 -9.99
CA ILE A 92 -24.38 -23.10 -11.37
C ILE A 92 -25.18 -24.39 -11.35
N LEU A 93 -26.25 -24.46 -12.14
CA LEU A 93 -27.24 -25.52 -12.14
C LEU A 93 -27.29 -26.22 -13.49
N GLY A 94 -27.97 -27.37 -13.54
CA GLY A 94 -28.29 -28.12 -14.73
C GLY A 94 -27.30 -29.22 -15.04
N PRO A 95 -27.36 -29.87 -16.19
CA PRO A 95 -26.26 -30.69 -16.66
C PRO A 95 -25.12 -29.81 -17.16
N ALA A 96 -23.87 -30.30 -17.14
CA ALA A 96 -22.68 -29.54 -17.46
C ALA A 96 -22.65 -28.98 -18.90
N ASP A 97 -23.37 -29.58 -19.84
CA ASP A 97 -23.52 -29.14 -21.24
C ASP A 97 -24.67 -28.13 -21.45
N GLN A 98 -25.55 -27.96 -20.45
CA GLN A 98 -26.63 -26.98 -20.45
C GLN A 98 -26.73 -26.20 -19.14
N PRO A 99 -25.64 -25.55 -18.70
CA PRO A 99 -25.59 -24.85 -17.42
C PRO A 99 -26.45 -23.58 -17.44
N ARG A 100 -26.98 -23.22 -16.26
CA ARG A 100 -27.63 -21.94 -16.00
C ARG A 100 -27.20 -21.42 -14.61
N PHE A 101 -27.22 -20.12 -14.43
CA PHE A 101 -26.98 -19.52 -13.13
C PHE A 101 -28.25 -19.51 -12.31
N GLY A 102 -28.18 -20.04 -11.11
CA GLY A 102 -29.28 -20.09 -10.16
C GLY A 102 -29.30 -18.87 -9.22
N GLN A 103 -30.16 -18.95 -8.23
CA GLN A 103 -30.33 -17.95 -7.19
C GLN A 103 -29.72 -18.46 -5.88
N ALA A 104 -28.82 -17.69 -5.27
CA ALA A 104 -28.20 -18.03 -4.01
C ALA A 104 -29.26 -18.23 -2.90
N GLY A 105 -29.06 -19.28 -2.09
CA GLY A 105 -29.99 -19.69 -1.03
C GLY A 105 -31.14 -20.57 -1.49
N ALA A 106 -31.73 -20.30 -2.67
CA ALA A 106 -32.86 -21.11 -3.19
C ALA A 106 -32.39 -22.37 -3.94
N ASP A 107 -31.27 -22.29 -4.64
CA ASP A 107 -30.78 -23.33 -5.57
C ASP A 107 -29.52 -24.02 -5.07
N ASP A 108 -29.08 -23.77 -3.83
CA ASP A 108 -27.78 -24.23 -3.31
C ASP A 108 -27.61 -25.74 -3.34
N ASP A 109 -28.70 -26.50 -3.02
CA ASP A 109 -28.64 -27.96 -2.88
C ASP A 109 -28.55 -28.70 -4.23
N ILE A 110 -28.90 -28.04 -5.34
CA ILE A 110 -28.88 -28.63 -6.68
C ILE A 110 -27.73 -28.07 -7.56
N ALA A 111 -26.83 -27.31 -6.96
CA ALA A 111 -25.69 -26.73 -7.64
C ALA A 111 -24.69 -27.79 -8.10
N ILE A 112 -24.22 -27.69 -9.33
CA ILE A 112 -23.14 -28.51 -9.89
C ILE A 112 -21.77 -27.80 -9.74
N ASP A 113 -21.77 -26.47 -9.65
CA ASP A 113 -20.61 -25.63 -9.32
C ASP A 113 -21.05 -24.25 -8.80
N TRP A 114 -20.07 -23.36 -8.55
CA TRP A 114 -20.28 -22.01 -8.05
C TRP A 114 -19.46 -20.99 -8.84
N ALA A 115 -20.02 -19.80 -8.98
CA ALA A 115 -19.34 -18.65 -9.58
C ALA A 115 -19.42 -17.42 -8.67
N VAL A 116 -18.34 -16.66 -8.59
CA VAL A 116 -18.38 -15.28 -8.12
C VAL A 116 -18.87 -14.41 -9.26
N HIS A 117 -19.95 -13.69 -9.04
CA HIS A 117 -20.55 -12.76 -9.99
C HIS A 117 -20.11 -11.35 -9.66
N MET A 118 -19.50 -10.69 -10.64
CA MET A 118 -18.88 -9.38 -10.50
C MET A 118 -19.35 -8.43 -11.61
N ARG A 119 -19.21 -7.13 -11.36
CA ARG A 119 -19.20 -6.14 -12.46
C ARG A 119 -17.88 -6.23 -13.20
N ARG A 120 -17.94 -6.15 -14.51
CA ARG A 120 -16.75 -6.01 -15.35
C ARG A 120 -16.22 -4.59 -15.22
N PHE A 121 -14.93 -4.44 -15.07
CA PHE A 121 -14.23 -3.18 -15.17
C PHE A 121 -13.30 -3.19 -16.38
N ASP A 122 -12.85 -2.02 -16.81
CA ASP A 122 -11.87 -1.90 -17.87
C ASP A 122 -10.47 -2.29 -17.34
N GLU A 123 -9.89 -3.37 -17.84
CA GLU A 123 -8.55 -3.83 -17.45
C GLU A 123 -7.47 -2.79 -17.72
N ALA A 124 -7.67 -1.88 -18.68
CA ALA A 124 -6.75 -0.78 -18.92
C ALA A 124 -6.64 0.18 -17.74
N LEU A 125 -7.63 0.17 -16.81
CA LEU A 125 -7.62 0.97 -15.59
C LEU A 125 -7.03 0.24 -14.38
N ARG A 126 -6.51 -0.98 -14.53
CA ARG A 126 -5.69 -1.60 -13.48
C ARG A 126 -4.43 -0.77 -13.25
N LEU A 127 -3.98 -0.71 -12.00
CA LEU A 127 -2.87 0.17 -11.65
C LEU A 127 -1.53 -0.29 -12.26
N ASP A 128 -1.31 -1.57 -12.45
CA ASP A 128 -0.13 -2.09 -13.17
C ASP A 128 -0.13 -1.65 -14.65
N HIS A 129 -1.28 -1.64 -15.32
CA HIS A 129 -1.42 -1.15 -16.68
C HIS A 129 -1.26 0.39 -16.75
N LEU A 130 -1.83 1.13 -15.79
CA LEU A 130 -1.61 2.57 -15.68
C LEU A 130 -0.14 2.89 -15.44
N CYS A 131 0.52 2.13 -14.57
CA CYS A 131 1.95 2.27 -14.28
C CYS A 131 2.80 2.02 -15.53
N ALA A 132 2.54 0.94 -16.26
CA ALA A 132 3.28 0.59 -17.47
C ALA A 132 3.17 1.64 -18.58
N ARG A 133 2.05 2.40 -18.64
CA ARG A 133 1.83 3.49 -19.60
C ARG A 133 2.34 4.86 -19.11
N GLY A 134 2.77 4.97 -17.84
CA GLY A 134 3.13 6.24 -17.23
C GLY A 134 1.93 7.12 -16.83
N ASP A 135 0.73 6.53 -16.74
CA ASP A 135 -0.52 7.21 -16.39
C ASP A 135 -0.87 7.12 -14.90
N LEU A 136 -0.09 6.35 -14.12
CA LEU A 136 -0.28 6.25 -12.67
C LEU A 136 0.18 7.56 -12.00
N LYS A 137 -0.72 8.18 -11.22
CA LYS A 137 -0.52 9.51 -10.65
C LYS A 137 -0.49 9.49 -9.12
N PRO A 138 0.14 10.50 -8.48
CA PRO A 138 0.14 10.61 -7.01
C PRO A 138 -1.26 10.61 -6.38
N GLU A 139 -2.24 11.25 -7.03
CA GLU A 139 -3.63 11.30 -6.53
C GLU A 139 -4.31 9.93 -6.50
N HIS A 140 -3.96 9.00 -7.39
CA HIS A 140 -4.46 7.62 -7.35
C HIS A 140 -3.94 6.91 -6.10
N LEU A 141 -2.66 7.11 -5.76
CA LEU A 141 -2.05 6.50 -4.58
C LEU A 141 -2.49 7.16 -3.27
N ALA A 142 -2.79 8.46 -3.28
CA ALA A 142 -3.42 9.13 -2.14
C ALA A 142 -4.82 8.57 -1.88
N SER A 143 -5.62 8.29 -2.94
CA SER A 143 -6.90 7.59 -2.83
C SER A 143 -6.74 6.20 -2.22
N LEU A 144 -5.76 5.41 -2.71
CA LEU A 144 -5.45 4.10 -2.14
C LEU A 144 -5.05 4.19 -0.66
N ALA A 145 -4.16 5.13 -0.31
CA ALA A 145 -3.72 5.33 1.06
C ALA A 145 -4.89 5.57 2.02
N GLN A 146 -5.83 6.42 1.62
CA GLN A 146 -7.04 6.71 2.40
C GLN A 146 -7.98 5.50 2.46
N CYS A 147 -8.19 4.80 1.35
CA CYS A 147 -8.99 3.58 1.27
C CYS A 147 -8.43 2.52 2.23
N MET A 148 -7.12 2.24 2.15
CA MET A 148 -6.48 1.23 2.99
C MET A 148 -6.45 1.61 4.47
N ALA A 149 -6.18 2.87 4.82
CA ALA A 149 -6.24 3.32 6.21
C ALA A 149 -7.65 3.15 6.81
N SER A 150 -8.69 3.51 6.07
CA SER A 150 -10.09 3.36 6.48
C SER A 150 -10.49 1.89 6.61
N PHE A 151 -10.16 1.09 5.60
CA PHE A 151 -10.40 -0.36 5.60
C PHE A 151 -9.71 -1.04 6.78
N GLN A 152 -8.42 -0.78 6.98
CA GLN A 152 -7.62 -1.38 8.04
C GLN A 152 -8.11 -0.98 9.43
N ALA A 153 -8.62 0.24 9.60
CA ALA A 153 -9.22 0.67 10.87
C ALA A 153 -10.51 -0.09 11.19
N ALA A 154 -11.31 -0.43 10.17
CA ALA A 154 -12.59 -1.12 10.31
C ALA A 154 -12.47 -2.65 10.30
N ALA A 155 -11.40 -3.21 9.72
CA ALA A 155 -11.20 -4.65 9.60
C ALA A 155 -11.10 -5.33 10.96
N ALA A 156 -11.59 -6.57 11.06
CA ALA A 156 -11.51 -7.36 12.28
C ALA A 156 -10.05 -7.55 12.72
N ALA A 157 -9.77 -7.32 14.00
CA ALA A 157 -8.46 -7.57 14.58
C ALA A 157 -8.29 -9.05 14.95
N ALA A 158 -7.09 -9.59 14.76
CA ALA A 158 -6.78 -10.95 15.18
C ALA A 158 -6.86 -11.10 16.69
N VAL A 159 -7.34 -12.27 17.13
CA VAL A 159 -7.17 -12.67 18.51
C VAL A 159 -5.67 -12.94 18.74
N ALA A 160 -5.09 -12.27 19.72
CA ALA A 160 -3.66 -12.34 19.96
C ALA A 160 -3.21 -13.74 20.39
N THR A 161 -2.74 -14.53 19.40
CA THR A 161 -2.01 -15.78 19.64
C THR A 161 -0.58 -15.58 19.14
N ALA A 162 0.40 -16.17 19.82
CA ALA A 162 1.81 -16.01 19.44
C ALA A 162 2.13 -16.60 18.05
N ASP A 163 1.28 -17.48 17.53
CA ASP A 163 1.51 -18.22 16.28
C ASP A 163 1.50 -17.30 15.05
N SER A 164 0.65 -16.27 15.02
CA SER A 164 0.55 -15.36 13.86
C SER A 164 1.82 -14.53 13.58
N VAL A 165 2.69 -14.34 14.57
CA VAL A 165 3.99 -13.67 14.38
C VAL A 165 5.02 -14.66 13.82
N SER A 166 5.06 -15.89 14.38
CA SER A 166 6.00 -16.94 13.93
C SER A 166 5.70 -17.41 12.50
N ASP A 167 4.45 -17.39 12.07
CA ASP A 167 4.03 -17.76 10.70
C ASP A 167 4.71 -16.87 9.64
N SER A 168 4.92 -15.59 9.93
CA SER A 168 5.61 -14.67 8.99
C SER A 168 7.03 -15.14 8.66
N LEU A 169 7.76 -15.64 9.64
CA LEU A 169 9.10 -16.20 9.43
C LEU A 169 9.03 -17.57 8.72
N ALA A 170 8.08 -18.41 9.11
CA ALA A 170 7.90 -19.73 8.50
C ALA A 170 7.61 -19.61 6.99
N PHE A 171 6.72 -18.69 6.59
CA PHE A 171 6.44 -18.41 5.19
C PHE A 171 7.65 -17.83 4.44
N ALA A 172 8.44 -16.96 5.08
CA ALA A 172 9.65 -16.41 4.47
C ALA A 172 10.69 -17.51 4.20
N ARG A 173 10.88 -18.43 5.15
CA ARG A 173 11.77 -19.63 5.01
C ARG A 173 11.32 -20.56 3.90
N ASP A 174 10.01 -20.82 3.80
CA ASP A 174 9.43 -21.67 2.75
C ASP A 174 9.64 -21.05 1.35
N ASN A 175 9.50 -19.71 1.23
CA ASN A 175 9.82 -19.01 -0.01
C ASN A 175 11.29 -19.18 -0.39
N LEU A 176 12.22 -18.98 0.55
CA LEU A 176 13.66 -19.12 0.31
C LEU A 176 14.05 -20.57 -0.06
N THR A 177 13.40 -21.56 0.54
CA THR A 177 13.60 -22.97 0.19
C THR A 177 13.20 -23.23 -1.26
N THR A 178 12.01 -22.82 -1.67
CA THR A 178 11.55 -22.97 -3.07
C THR A 178 12.47 -22.27 -4.06
N LEU A 179 12.97 -21.08 -3.69
CA LEU A 179 13.89 -20.33 -4.55
C LEU A 179 15.26 -20.99 -4.68
N ARG A 180 15.79 -21.61 -3.62
CA ARG A 180 17.03 -22.39 -3.68
C ARG A 180 16.92 -23.60 -4.61
N ASP A 181 15.74 -24.22 -4.65
CA ASP A 181 15.50 -25.37 -5.53
C ASP A 181 15.30 -24.94 -7.00
N GLY A 182 14.80 -23.73 -7.25
CA GLY A 182 14.42 -23.29 -8.58
C GLY A 182 15.41 -22.35 -9.30
N LEU A 183 16.28 -21.63 -8.55
CA LEU A 183 17.26 -20.69 -9.12
C LEU A 183 18.67 -21.31 -9.06
N ASN A 184 19.27 -21.56 -10.20
CA ASN A 184 20.54 -22.30 -10.31
C ASN A 184 21.64 -21.53 -11.06
N GLU A 185 21.46 -20.21 -11.32
CA GLU A 185 22.51 -19.42 -11.98
C GLU A 185 23.67 -19.06 -11.03
N ALA A 186 24.79 -18.75 -11.62
CA ALA A 186 25.97 -18.34 -10.87
C ALA A 186 25.69 -17.08 -10.05
N GLY A 187 25.83 -17.16 -8.74
CA GLY A 187 25.57 -16.06 -7.79
C GLY A 187 24.20 -16.09 -7.14
N ASP A 188 23.22 -16.86 -7.60
CA ASP A 188 21.89 -16.93 -6.96
C ASP A 188 21.98 -17.54 -5.55
N ALA A 189 22.77 -18.58 -5.37
CA ALA A 189 22.99 -19.21 -4.06
C ALA A 189 23.51 -18.22 -3.02
N ALA A 190 24.51 -17.39 -3.38
CA ALA A 190 25.06 -16.40 -2.45
C ALA A 190 24.05 -15.31 -2.09
N LYS A 191 23.25 -14.85 -3.08
CA LYS A 191 22.18 -13.86 -2.84
C LYS A 191 21.10 -14.40 -1.91
N LEU A 192 20.65 -15.64 -2.15
CA LEU A 192 19.63 -16.29 -1.33
C LEU A 192 20.14 -16.56 0.10
N GLU A 193 21.44 -16.86 0.27
CA GLU A 193 22.03 -17.01 1.60
C GLU A 193 22.04 -15.68 2.36
N GLN A 194 22.50 -14.57 1.73
CA GLN A 194 22.45 -13.23 2.32
C GLN A 194 21.03 -12.82 2.70
N LEU A 195 20.02 -13.09 1.83
CA LEU A 195 18.62 -12.83 2.13
C LEU A 195 18.10 -13.68 3.28
N SER A 196 18.55 -14.92 3.38
CA SER A 196 18.22 -15.83 4.49
C SER A 196 18.75 -15.30 5.83
N GLU A 197 20.03 -14.96 5.87
CA GLU A 197 20.69 -14.38 7.07
C GLU A 197 20.02 -13.06 7.49
N TRP A 198 19.75 -12.19 6.51
CA TRP A 198 19.05 -10.94 6.76
C TRP A 198 17.62 -11.16 7.30
N THR A 199 16.88 -12.10 6.73
CA THR A 199 15.52 -12.43 7.15
C THR A 199 15.49 -12.92 8.59
N GLU A 200 16.39 -13.84 8.95
CA GLU A 200 16.50 -14.37 10.30
C GLU A 200 16.88 -13.29 11.33
N SER A 201 17.93 -12.51 11.05
CA SER A 201 18.41 -11.48 11.96
C SER A 201 17.39 -10.34 12.12
N SER A 202 16.74 -9.94 11.03
CA SER A 202 15.68 -8.92 11.06
C SER A 202 14.48 -9.39 11.86
N PHE A 203 14.04 -10.64 11.65
CA PHE A 203 12.94 -11.20 12.43
C PHE A 203 13.27 -11.24 13.92
N GLN A 204 14.46 -11.72 14.30
CA GLN A 204 14.88 -11.75 15.71
C GLN A 204 14.83 -10.36 16.36
N THR A 205 15.26 -9.33 15.62
CA THR A 205 15.24 -7.95 16.10
C THR A 205 13.81 -7.40 16.19
N LEU A 206 12.95 -7.73 15.22
CA LEU A 206 11.60 -7.16 15.10
C LEU A 206 10.53 -7.96 15.83
N ALA A 207 10.78 -9.21 16.23
CA ALA A 207 9.78 -10.06 16.86
C ALA A 207 9.11 -9.43 18.11
N PRO A 208 9.83 -8.74 19.02
CA PRO A 208 9.18 -8.06 20.14
C PRO A 208 8.22 -6.95 19.69
N LEU A 209 8.58 -6.18 18.66
CA LEU A 209 7.72 -5.16 18.07
C LEU A 209 6.51 -5.78 17.37
N MET A 210 6.69 -6.85 16.60
CA MET A 210 5.59 -7.55 15.94
C MET A 210 4.58 -8.10 16.95
N VAL A 211 5.06 -8.65 18.07
CA VAL A 211 4.19 -9.07 19.18
C VAL A 211 3.45 -7.88 19.81
N GLN A 212 4.11 -6.73 19.94
CA GLN A 212 3.44 -5.52 20.45
C GLN A 212 2.39 -5.03 19.46
N ARG A 213 2.70 -5.00 18.15
CA ARG A 213 1.77 -4.62 17.09
C ARG A 213 0.54 -5.55 17.03
N LEU A 214 0.72 -6.84 17.26
CA LEU A 214 -0.40 -7.79 17.38
C LEU A 214 -1.31 -7.42 18.58
N LYS A 215 -0.73 -7.11 19.75
CA LYS A 215 -1.48 -6.66 20.94
C LYS A 215 -2.20 -5.33 20.72
N ASP A 216 -1.59 -4.44 19.93
CA ASP A 216 -2.16 -3.14 19.55
C ASP A 216 -3.23 -3.26 18.45
N GLY A 217 -3.58 -4.50 18.05
CA GLY A 217 -4.59 -4.76 17.03
C GLY A 217 -4.16 -4.36 15.60
N ARG A 218 -2.85 -4.40 15.32
CA ARG A 218 -2.31 -4.14 13.97
C ARG A 218 -2.31 -5.37 13.06
N VAL A 219 -2.53 -6.57 13.59
CA VAL A 219 -2.80 -7.77 12.81
C VAL A 219 -4.30 -7.86 12.58
N ARG A 220 -4.71 -7.85 11.30
CA ARG A 220 -6.11 -7.76 10.90
C ARG A 220 -6.44 -8.67 9.73
N GLU A 221 -7.74 -8.93 9.50
CA GLU A 221 -8.18 -9.63 8.30
C GLU A 221 -7.97 -8.70 7.08
N GLY A 222 -6.74 -8.71 6.53
CA GLY A 222 -6.26 -7.87 5.45
C GLY A 222 -6.75 -8.31 4.05
N HIS A 223 -6.11 -7.79 3.03
CA HIS A 223 -6.26 -8.21 1.63
C HIS A 223 -5.41 -9.46 1.33
N GLY A 224 -4.17 -9.47 1.78
CA GLY A 224 -3.22 -10.58 1.64
C GLY A 224 -2.42 -10.61 0.34
N ASP A 225 -2.95 -10.02 -0.75
CA ASP A 225 -2.30 -10.01 -2.07
C ASP A 225 -2.41 -8.62 -2.73
N LEU A 226 -2.08 -7.57 -1.99
CA LEU A 226 -2.27 -6.17 -2.38
C LEU A 226 -1.12 -5.66 -3.24
N HIS A 227 -1.09 -6.00 -4.53
CA HIS A 227 -0.16 -5.47 -5.53
C HIS A 227 -0.90 -4.72 -6.65
N LEU A 228 -0.18 -3.99 -7.51
CA LEU A 228 -0.77 -3.10 -8.52
C LEU A 228 -1.77 -3.78 -9.46
N ALA A 229 -1.55 -5.07 -9.77
CA ALA A 229 -2.46 -5.82 -10.64
C ALA A 229 -3.79 -6.20 -9.95
N ASN A 230 -3.89 -6.09 -8.62
CA ASN A 230 -5.11 -6.30 -7.83
C ASN A 230 -5.74 -4.98 -7.36
N LEU A 231 -5.43 -3.89 -8.07
CA LEU A 231 -5.95 -2.54 -7.84
C LEU A 231 -6.51 -1.99 -9.15
N VAL A 232 -7.70 -1.40 -9.12
CA VAL A 232 -8.33 -0.79 -10.31
C VAL A 232 -8.83 0.61 -10.01
N LEU A 233 -8.69 1.52 -10.96
CA LEU A 233 -9.20 2.89 -10.88
C LEU A 233 -10.66 2.93 -11.37
N ILE A 234 -11.58 3.27 -10.49
CA ILE A 234 -13.02 3.46 -10.80
C ILE A 234 -13.37 4.93 -10.58
N GLY A 235 -13.53 5.67 -11.65
CA GLY A 235 -13.62 7.13 -11.57
C GLY A 235 -12.32 7.72 -11.04
N ASN A 236 -12.35 8.28 -9.82
CA ASN A 236 -11.16 8.81 -9.13
C ASN A 236 -10.77 7.99 -7.89
N GLU A 237 -11.41 6.84 -7.68
CA GLU A 237 -11.20 6.00 -6.51
C GLU A 237 -10.43 4.74 -6.92
N VAL A 238 -9.39 4.39 -6.15
CA VAL A 238 -8.68 3.12 -6.33
C VAL A 238 -9.36 2.06 -5.48
N VAL A 239 -9.81 0.99 -6.13
CA VAL A 239 -10.54 -0.11 -5.52
C VAL A 239 -9.68 -1.38 -5.52
N PRO A 240 -9.33 -1.93 -4.35
CA PRO A 240 -8.72 -3.25 -4.23
C PRO A 240 -9.71 -4.36 -4.62
N PHE A 241 -9.22 -5.41 -5.28
CA PHE A 241 -9.99 -6.59 -5.63
C PHE A 241 -9.11 -7.85 -5.58
N ASP A 242 -9.72 -9.02 -5.61
CA ASP A 242 -9.03 -10.31 -5.58
C ASP A 242 -8.22 -10.57 -4.29
N GLY A 243 -8.76 -10.13 -3.13
CA GLY A 243 -8.19 -10.46 -1.83
C GLY A 243 -8.25 -11.96 -1.54
N ILE A 244 -7.25 -12.48 -0.81
CA ILE A 244 -7.10 -13.92 -0.55
C ILE A 244 -8.29 -14.46 0.26
N GLU A 245 -9.04 -15.40 -0.33
CA GLU A 245 -10.18 -16.07 0.29
C GLU A 245 -9.87 -17.50 0.76
N PHE A 246 -8.87 -18.14 0.16
CA PHE A 246 -8.61 -19.58 0.27
C PHE A 246 -7.73 -19.97 1.47
N ASN A 247 -7.09 -19.01 2.14
CA ASN A 247 -6.19 -19.32 3.26
C ASN A 247 -6.18 -18.19 4.30
N ASP A 248 -6.66 -18.49 5.51
CA ASP A 248 -6.76 -17.55 6.61
C ASP A 248 -5.40 -17.03 7.06
N ALA A 249 -4.38 -17.88 7.13
CA ALA A 249 -3.03 -17.48 7.57
C ALA A 249 -2.36 -16.46 6.63
N LEU A 250 -2.75 -16.43 5.35
CA LEU A 250 -2.25 -15.45 4.39
C LEU A 250 -3.02 -14.14 4.42
N ARG A 251 -4.16 -14.08 5.14
CA ARG A 251 -5.06 -12.93 5.23
C ARG A 251 -5.04 -12.27 6.60
N TRP A 252 -4.89 -13.03 7.69
CA TRP A 252 -4.72 -12.48 9.03
C TRP A 252 -3.29 -12.00 9.24
N ILE A 253 -3.00 -10.80 8.77
CA ILE A 253 -1.65 -10.25 8.63
C ILE A 253 -1.53 -8.86 9.29
N ASP A 254 -0.31 -8.46 9.57
CA ASP A 254 -0.02 -7.08 9.95
C ASP A 254 -0.43 -6.12 8.81
N VAL A 255 -1.11 -5.03 9.16
CA VAL A 255 -1.57 -4.00 8.19
C VAL A 255 -0.41 -3.43 7.37
N ALA A 256 0.81 -3.39 7.94
CA ALA A 256 2.01 -2.99 7.22
C ALA A 256 2.40 -3.99 6.11
N SER A 257 2.00 -5.27 6.22
CA SER A 257 2.31 -6.28 5.19
C SER A 257 1.54 -6.06 3.88
N ASP A 258 0.29 -5.60 3.93
CA ASP A 258 -0.46 -5.21 2.73
C ASP A 258 0.19 -3.98 2.07
N MET A 259 0.51 -2.94 2.87
CA MET A 259 1.15 -1.74 2.35
C MET A 259 2.56 -1.99 1.82
N ALA A 260 3.31 -2.89 2.46
CA ALA A 260 4.62 -3.32 2.00
C ALA A 260 4.57 -3.98 0.62
N PHE A 261 3.48 -4.66 0.29
CA PHE A 261 3.32 -5.28 -1.01
C PHE A 261 3.18 -4.24 -2.12
N VAL A 262 2.27 -3.27 -1.98
CA VAL A 262 2.13 -2.17 -2.97
C VAL A 262 3.41 -1.35 -3.05
N TRP A 263 4.04 -1.02 -1.91
CA TRP A 263 5.29 -0.28 -1.88
C TRP A 263 6.40 -1.01 -2.63
N MET A 264 6.58 -2.30 -2.37
CA MET A 264 7.55 -3.16 -3.05
C MET A 264 7.26 -3.24 -4.55
N ASP A 265 5.99 -3.39 -4.94
CA ASP A 265 5.57 -3.51 -6.34
C ASP A 265 5.80 -2.21 -7.12
N LEU A 266 5.56 -1.04 -6.49
CA LEU A 266 5.94 0.26 -7.06
C LEU A 266 7.46 0.38 -7.28
N LEU A 267 8.28 -0.15 -6.37
CA LEU A 267 9.73 -0.19 -6.54
C LEU A 267 10.16 -1.12 -7.68
N ASP A 268 9.48 -2.26 -7.85
CA ASP A 268 9.69 -3.16 -8.98
C ASP A 268 9.40 -2.47 -10.31
N HIS A 269 8.33 -1.69 -10.36
CA HIS A 269 7.95 -0.88 -11.52
C HIS A 269 8.76 0.42 -11.67
N SER A 270 9.85 0.59 -10.91
CA SER A 270 10.72 1.78 -10.96
C SER A 270 9.98 3.10 -10.68
N GLN A 271 9.03 3.07 -9.72
CA GLN A 271 8.25 4.23 -9.29
C GLN A 271 8.55 4.63 -7.82
N PRO A 272 9.83 4.91 -7.46
CA PRO A 272 10.21 5.20 -6.07
C PRO A 272 9.49 6.43 -5.50
N GLY A 273 9.31 7.47 -6.30
CA GLY A 273 8.62 8.68 -5.87
C GLY A 273 7.15 8.45 -5.51
N LEU A 274 6.45 7.61 -6.28
CA LEU A 274 5.08 7.20 -5.98
C LEU A 274 5.02 6.32 -4.71
N ALA A 275 6.02 5.45 -4.52
CA ALA A 275 6.17 4.62 -3.34
C ALA A 275 6.34 5.46 -2.06
N ASN A 276 7.18 6.52 -2.11
CA ASN A 276 7.36 7.48 -1.02
C ASN A 276 6.07 8.23 -0.68
N GLY A 277 5.34 8.69 -1.71
CA GLY A 277 4.06 9.39 -1.57
C GLY A 277 3.01 8.51 -0.90
N LEU A 278 2.82 7.29 -1.40
CA LEU A 278 1.88 6.30 -0.86
C LEU A 278 2.11 6.07 0.64
N LEU A 279 3.35 5.78 1.04
CA LEU A 279 3.66 5.51 2.44
C LEU A 279 3.44 6.73 3.32
N SER A 280 3.86 7.92 2.87
CA SER A 280 3.67 9.15 3.63
C SER A 280 2.18 9.45 3.85
N ASP A 281 1.36 9.32 2.81
CA ASP A 281 -0.08 9.57 2.88
C ASP A 281 -0.80 8.51 3.73
N TRP A 282 -0.40 7.24 3.62
CA TRP A 282 -0.96 6.18 4.46
C TRP A 282 -0.59 6.34 5.95
N LEU A 283 0.66 6.72 6.27
CA LEU A 283 1.09 6.99 7.63
C LEU A 283 0.38 8.21 8.23
N ASP A 284 0.14 9.25 7.41
CA ASP A 284 -0.66 10.41 7.82
C ASP A 284 -2.10 10.00 8.14
N ALA A 285 -2.72 9.14 7.32
CA ALA A 285 -4.11 8.72 7.48
C ALA A 285 -4.31 7.68 8.60
N SER A 286 -3.43 6.67 8.68
CA SER A 286 -3.55 5.55 9.63
C SER A 286 -3.03 5.86 11.03
N GLY A 287 -2.10 6.82 11.16
CA GLY A 287 -1.40 7.10 12.41
C GLY A 287 -0.49 5.97 12.88
N ASP A 288 -0.15 5.02 12.03
CA ASP A 288 0.70 3.87 12.39
C ASP A 288 2.18 4.24 12.41
N THR A 289 2.61 4.82 13.51
CA THR A 289 3.97 5.35 13.66
C THR A 289 5.05 4.28 13.77
N SER A 290 4.71 3.03 14.06
CA SER A 290 5.64 1.90 14.15
C SER A 290 5.71 1.04 12.88
N ALA A 291 4.84 1.30 11.90
CA ALA A 291 4.86 0.55 10.64
C ALA A 291 6.18 0.66 9.86
N PRO A 292 6.87 1.83 9.80
CA PRO A 292 8.14 1.94 9.09
C PRO A 292 9.22 0.96 9.58
N ASP A 293 9.17 0.53 10.83
CA ASP A 293 10.17 -0.40 11.39
C ASP A 293 10.02 -1.81 10.82
N VAL A 294 8.77 -2.28 10.63
CA VAL A 294 8.47 -3.65 10.16
C VAL A 294 8.28 -3.73 8.64
N LEU A 295 8.01 -2.61 7.99
CA LEU A 295 7.67 -2.55 6.57
C LEU A 295 8.76 -3.12 5.64
N PRO A 296 10.09 -2.87 5.86
CA PRO A 296 11.13 -3.49 5.05
C PRO A 296 11.17 -5.02 5.14
N PHE A 297 10.93 -5.58 6.33
CA PHE A 297 10.83 -7.04 6.50
C PHE A 297 9.69 -7.63 5.67
N PHE A 298 8.51 -7.04 5.75
CA PHE A 298 7.36 -7.49 4.97
C PHE A 298 7.57 -7.27 3.47
N ALA A 299 8.24 -6.21 3.04
CA ALA A 299 8.51 -5.97 1.62
C ALA A 299 9.50 -6.98 1.04
N VAL A 300 10.56 -7.34 1.77
CA VAL A 300 11.46 -8.44 1.39
C VAL A 300 10.66 -9.75 1.29
N TYR A 301 9.84 -10.06 2.29
CA TYR A 301 8.97 -11.23 2.27
C TYR A 301 8.07 -11.24 1.01
N ARG A 302 7.42 -10.12 0.68
CA ARG A 302 6.54 -10.02 -0.49
C ARG A 302 7.29 -10.14 -1.83
N ALA A 303 8.50 -9.58 -1.92
CA ALA A 303 9.35 -9.80 -3.09
C ALA A 303 9.72 -11.29 -3.26
N LEU A 304 10.03 -11.99 -2.16
CA LEU A 304 10.29 -13.43 -2.18
C LEU A 304 9.05 -14.25 -2.55
N VAL A 305 7.84 -13.81 -2.16
CA VAL A 305 6.57 -14.42 -2.61
C VAL A 305 6.44 -14.31 -4.14
N ARG A 306 6.68 -13.12 -4.71
CA ARG A 306 6.63 -12.91 -6.17
C ARG A 306 7.68 -13.74 -6.90
N ALA A 307 8.89 -13.77 -6.37
CA ALA A 307 9.97 -14.61 -6.91
C ALA A 307 9.57 -16.11 -6.92
N LYS A 308 9.02 -16.62 -5.80
CA LYS A 308 8.52 -17.99 -5.70
C LYS A 308 7.42 -18.30 -6.71
N VAL A 309 6.43 -17.41 -6.86
CA VAL A 309 5.36 -17.57 -7.85
C VAL A 309 5.93 -17.65 -9.28
N ALA A 310 6.94 -16.84 -9.59
CA ALA A 310 7.61 -16.88 -10.88
C ALA A 310 8.37 -18.22 -11.11
N VAL A 311 9.06 -18.73 -10.09
CA VAL A 311 9.70 -20.08 -10.14
C VAL A 311 8.65 -21.19 -10.33
N ILE A 312 7.55 -21.16 -9.58
CA ILE A 312 6.47 -22.16 -9.75
C ILE A 312 5.89 -22.09 -11.17
N ARG A 313 5.73 -20.88 -11.71
CA ARG A 313 5.24 -20.69 -13.08
C ARG A 313 6.21 -21.22 -14.13
N SER A 314 7.52 -21.07 -13.94
CA SER A 314 8.52 -21.58 -14.90
C SER A 314 8.44 -23.08 -15.13
N ALA A 315 8.02 -23.85 -14.12
CA ALA A 315 7.86 -25.30 -14.18
C ALA A 315 6.53 -25.75 -14.84
N GLN A 316 5.66 -24.84 -15.29
CA GLN A 316 4.36 -25.18 -15.86
C GLN A 316 4.44 -25.41 -17.37
N ALA A 317 3.66 -26.36 -17.88
CA ALA A 317 3.59 -26.66 -19.30
C ALA A 317 3.10 -25.43 -20.08
N GLY A 318 3.87 -25.03 -21.10
CA GLY A 318 3.56 -23.87 -21.96
C GLY A 318 4.00 -22.51 -21.39
N ALA A 319 4.65 -22.47 -20.21
CA ALA A 319 5.25 -21.25 -19.68
C ALA A 319 6.55 -20.90 -20.43
N ASP A 320 6.87 -19.61 -20.52
CA ASP A 320 8.22 -19.16 -20.87
C ASP A 320 9.10 -19.28 -19.63
N GLU A 321 9.84 -20.39 -19.53
CA GLU A 321 10.72 -20.71 -18.42
C GLU A 321 11.77 -19.62 -18.20
N ALA A 322 12.46 -19.20 -19.27
CA ALA A 322 13.54 -18.22 -19.17
C ALA A 322 13.02 -16.85 -18.69
N ALA A 323 11.90 -16.38 -19.21
CA ALA A 323 11.27 -15.14 -18.77
C ALA A 323 10.83 -15.22 -17.30
N SER A 324 10.25 -16.34 -16.88
CA SER A 324 9.79 -16.56 -15.50
C SER A 324 10.96 -16.62 -14.51
N LEU A 325 12.07 -17.30 -14.86
CA LEU A 325 13.26 -17.33 -14.00
C LEU A 325 13.93 -15.96 -13.91
N LYS A 326 14.00 -15.22 -15.02
CA LYS A 326 14.50 -13.84 -15.02
C LYS A 326 13.66 -12.91 -14.14
N GLU A 327 12.34 -13.07 -14.16
CA GLU A 327 11.45 -12.34 -13.25
C GLU A 327 11.73 -12.69 -11.79
N ALA A 328 11.90 -13.96 -11.45
CA ALA A 328 12.27 -14.40 -10.11
C ALA A 328 13.59 -13.79 -9.64
N GLN A 329 14.61 -13.74 -10.51
CA GLN A 329 15.88 -13.07 -10.23
C GLN A 329 15.72 -11.57 -10.04
N GLY A 330 14.83 -10.90 -10.78
CA GLY A 330 14.46 -9.50 -10.60
C GLY A 330 13.93 -9.21 -9.20
N TYR A 331 12.98 -10.03 -8.72
CA TYR A 331 12.43 -9.90 -7.38
C TYR A 331 13.44 -10.22 -6.27
N THR A 332 14.33 -11.20 -6.45
CA THR A 332 15.41 -11.44 -5.47
C THR A 332 16.40 -10.28 -5.40
N ALA A 333 16.73 -9.66 -6.53
CA ALA A 333 17.57 -8.46 -6.57
C ALA A 333 16.86 -7.25 -5.91
N LEU A 334 15.55 -7.10 -6.11
CA LEU A 334 14.75 -6.09 -5.41
C LEU A 334 14.76 -6.32 -3.89
N ALA A 335 14.57 -7.57 -3.44
CA ALA A 335 14.65 -7.93 -2.03
C ALA A 335 15.99 -7.52 -1.41
N GLN A 336 17.10 -7.74 -2.12
CA GLN A 336 18.43 -7.30 -1.66
C GLN A 336 18.54 -5.77 -1.55
N ARG A 337 18.04 -5.02 -2.53
CA ARG A 337 18.03 -3.54 -2.47
C ARG A 337 17.22 -3.03 -1.29
N ILE A 338 16.09 -3.66 -0.96
CA ILE A 338 15.26 -3.29 0.20
C ILE A 338 15.97 -3.63 1.51
N ALA A 339 16.65 -4.78 1.58
CA ALA A 339 17.40 -5.24 2.74
C ALA A 339 18.65 -4.37 3.02
N GLN A 340 19.23 -3.76 1.98
CA GLN A 340 20.44 -2.94 2.06
C GLN A 340 20.17 -1.53 1.51
N PRO A 341 19.44 -0.69 2.27
CA PRO A 341 19.08 0.64 1.81
C PRO A 341 20.31 1.56 1.68
N PRO A 342 20.27 2.59 0.81
CA PRO A 342 21.27 3.64 0.80
C PRO A 342 21.24 4.43 2.12
N ALA A 343 22.31 5.20 2.36
CA ALA A 343 22.36 6.10 3.51
C ALA A 343 21.19 7.11 3.47
N PRO A 344 20.46 7.29 4.59
CA PRO A 344 19.35 8.22 4.64
C PRO A 344 19.81 9.68 4.63
N GLN A 345 18.91 10.61 4.36
CA GLN A 345 19.12 12.05 4.45
C GLN A 345 17.98 12.72 5.22
N LEU A 346 18.30 13.85 5.86
CA LEU A 346 17.32 14.70 6.55
C LEU A 346 17.08 15.98 5.77
N VAL A 347 15.82 16.24 5.44
CA VAL A 347 15.41 17.46 4.75
C VAL A 347 14.37 18.18 5.61
N ILE A 348 14.52 19.48 5.79
CA ILE A 348 13.48 20.33 6.40
C ILE A 348 13.00 21.36 5.39
N THR A 349 11.72 21.74 5.49
CA THR A 349 11.22 22.90 4.73
C THR A 349 11.49 24.20 5.51
N HIS A 350 11.55 25.34 4.83
CA HIS A 350 11.60 26.68 5.45
C HIS A 350 10.69 27.61 4.68
N GLY A 351 9.85 28.37 5.39
CA GLY A 351 8.99 29.39 4.77
C GLY A 351 7.68 29.61 5.48
N LEU A 352 7.07 30.75 5.20
CA LEU A 352 5.78 31.20 5.76
C LEU A 352 4.60 30.32 5.32
N SER A 353 3.49 30.40 6.01
CA SER A 353 2.23 29.78 5.55
C SER A 353 1.84 30.34 4.18
N GLY A 354 1.43 29.45 3.27
CA GLY A 354 1.10 29.85 1.89
C GLY A 354 2.29 29.94 0.93
N SER A 355 3.55 29.78 1.38
CA SER A 355 4.76 29.88 0.50
C SER A 355 4.91 28.72 -0.49
N GLY A 356 4.18 27.61 -0.34
CA GLY A 356 4.28 26.45 -1.23
C GLY A 356 5.06 25.26 -0.68
N LYS A 357 5.37 25.25 0.62
CA LYS A 357 6.12 24.15 1.27
C LYS A 357 5.59 22.76 0.94
N THR A 358 4.30 22.55 1.08
CA THR A 358 3.68 21.22 0.80
C THR A 358 3.83 20.83 -0.66
N TRP A 359 3.78 21.77 -1.60
CA TRP A 359 4.06 21.50 -3.01
C TRP A 359 5.53 21.11 -3.23
N ALA A 360 6.46 21.89 -2.66
CA ALA A 360 7.88 21.61 -2.75
C ALA A 360 8.25 20.27 -2.09
N SER A 361 7.66 19.97 -0.92
CA SER A 361 7.85 18.69 -0.22
C SER A 361 7.33 17.51 -1.03
N SER A 362 6.17 17.63 -1.68
CA SER A 362 5.62 16.58 -2.55
C SER A 362 6.51 16.34 -3.77
N ARG A 363 7.04 17.40 -4.40
CA ARG A 363 8.00 17.27 -5.52
C ARG A 363 9.30 16.59 -5.08
N TRP A 364 9.82 16.96 -3.92
CA TRP A 364 11.02 16.31 -3.39
C TRP A 364 10.79 14.81 -3.17
N LEU A 365 9.68 14.42 -2.55
CA LEU A 365 9.32 13.00 -2.36
C LEU A 365 9.22 12.24 -3.68
N GLN A 366 8.66 12.87 -4.72
CA GLN A 366 8.54 12.26 -6.04
C GLN A 366 9.90 12.13 -6.75
N ALA A 367 10.83 13.05 -6.51
CA ALA A 367 12.16 13.02 -7.09
C ALA A 367 13.14 12.14 -6.31
N GLU A 368 12.82 11.75 -5.06
CA GLU A 368 13.68 10.94 -4.22
C GLU A 368 13.74 9.51 -4.77
N ALA A 369 14.94 9.07 -5.15
CA ALA A 369 15.15 7.90 -6.00
C ALA A 369 15.26 6.57 -5.23
N SER A 370 15.44 6.60 -3.90
CA SER A 370 15.59 5.37 -3.12
C SER A 370 14.27 4.63 -2.92
N GLY A 371 13.14 5.35 -3.00
CA GLY A 371 11.83 4.84 -2.62
C GLY A 371 11.66 4.65 -1.12
N ARG A 372 12.63 5.12 -0.32
CA ARG A 372 12.68 4.96 1.14
C ARG A 372 12.73 6.31 1.83
N ALA A 373 11.75 7.17 1.50
CA ALA A 373 11.58 8.47 2.12
C ALA A 373 10.18 8.64 2.73
N ILE A 374 10.12 9.28 3.89
CA ILE A 374 8.88 9.57 4.63
C ILE A 374 8.80 11.06 4.90
N ARG A 375 7.62 11.64 4.64
CA ARG A 375 7.30 13.01 5.00
C ARG A 375 6.60 13.05 6.36
N LEU A 376 7.11 13.89 7.26
CA LEU A 376 6.47 14.24 8.54
C LEU A 376 5.86 15.64 8.41
N ARG A 377 4.54 15.74 8.49
CA ARG A 377 3.81 17.02 8.40
C ARG A 377 3.51 17.58 9.79
N SER A 378 4.03 18.76 10.10
CA SER A 378 3.84 19.38 11.43
C SER A 378 2.36 19.56 11.81
N ASP A 379 1.50 19.86 10.85
CA ASP A 379 0.06 20.05 11.11
C ASP A 379 -0.64 18.72 11.45
N VAL A 380 -0.22 17.61 10.80
CA VAL A 380 -0.73 16.25 11.07
C VAL A 380 -0.21 15.76 12.43
N GLU A 381 1.09 15.85 12.68
CA GLU A 381 1.69 15.40 13.94
C GLU A 381 1.18 16.20 15.14
N ARG A 382 0.95 17.50 15.00
CA ARG A 382 0.32 18.33 16.03
C ARG A 382 -1.08 17.84 16.38
N LYS A 383 -1.93 17.57 15.38
CA LYS A 383 -3.27 17.03 15.62
C LYS A 383 -3.21 15.67 16.31
N ARG A 384 -2.31 14.80 15.87
CA ARG A 384 -2.09 13.46 16.46
C ARG A 384 -1.70 13.54 17.93
N LEU A 385 -0.79 14.43 18.31
CA LEU A 385 -0.41 14.66 19.71
C LEU A 385 -1.58 15.03 20.63
N HIS A 386 -2.64 15.59 20.04
CA HIS A 386 -3.88 15.97 20.75
C HIS A 386 -5.06 15.01 20.48
N GLY A 387 -4.79 13.82 19.95
CA GLY A 387 -5.81 12.79 19.71
C GLY A 387 -6.79 13.09 18.58
N LEU A 388 -6.42 13.99 17.65
CA LEU A 388 -7.25 14.36 16.50
C LEU A 388 -6.77 13.65 15.23
N GLY A 389 -7.70 13.31 14.36
CA GLY A 389 -7.39 12.83 13.01
C GLY A 389 -6.74 13.91 12.13
N ALA A 390 -5.98 13.48 11.12
CA ALA A 390 -5.19 14.37 10.27
C ALA A 390 -6.00 15.52 9.63
N THR A 391 -7.24 15.27 9.22
CA THR A 391 -8.14 16.26 8.58
C THR A 391 -9.21 16.83 9.52
N GLN A 392 -9.27 16.34 10.76
CA GLN A 392 -10.25 16.78 11.74
C GLN A 392 -9.98 18.25 12.12
N ALA A 393 -11.02 19.09 12.13
CA ALA A 393 -10.90 20.47 12.56
C ALA A 393 -10.59 20.53 14.06
N SER A 394 -9.60 21.36 14.45
CA SER A 394 -9.19 21.47 15.86
C SER A 394 -10.11 22.36 16.70
N GLY A 395 -10.81 23.31 16.07
CA GLY A 395 -11.56 24.33 16.76
C GLY A 395 -10.71 25.27 17.63
N SER A 396 -9.36 25.21 17.52
CA SER A 396 -8.43 25.97 18.34
C SER A 396 -8.34 27.42 17.89
N GLY A 397 -8.44 28.32 18.85
CA GLY A 397 -8.18 29.75 18.62
C GLY A 397 -6.67 30.06 18.59
N LEU A 398 -6.36 31.31 18.26
CA LEU A 398 -4.99 31.82 18.24
C LEU A 398 -4.34 31.72 19.64
N ASN A 399 -3.09 31.24 19.71
CA ASN A 399 -2.32 31.04 20.94
C ASN A 399 -3.03 30.17 21.99
N THR A 400 -4.05 29.41 21.60
CA THR A 400 -4.76 28.49 22.49
C THR A 400 -4.82 27.08 21.89
N GLY A 401 -5.04 26.09 22.73
CA GLY A 401 -5.13 24.70 22.27
C GLY A 401 -3.91 24.28 21.42
N LEU A 402 -4.14 23.80 20.22
CA LEU A 402 -3.11 23.31 19.30
C LEU A 402 -2.09 24.38 18.84
N TYR A 403 -2.41 25.66 18.97
CA TYR A 403 -1.57 26.79 18.53
C TYR A 403 -0.94 27.57 19.69
N SER A 404 -0.97 27.02 20.91
CA SER A 404 -0.26 27.59 22.05
C SER A 404 1.26 27.49 21.87
N PRO A 405 2.07 28.36 22.52
CA PRO A 405 3.52 28.27 22.48
C PRO A 405 4.04 26.91 22.96
N GLN A 406 3.40 26.29 23.96
CA GLN A 406 3.76 24.98 24.46
C GLN A 406 3.49 23.89 23.40
N ALA A 407 2.30 23.87 22.79
CA ALA A 407 1.96 22.93 21.73
C ALA A 407 2.92 23.04 20.52
N HIS A 408 3.39 24.24 20.22
CA HIS A 408 4.41 24.47 19.20
C HIS A 408 5.74 23.77 19.60
N THR A 409 6.22 24.01 20.81
CA THR A 409 7.45 23.40 21.33
C THR A 409 7.33 21.87 21.34
N ASP A 410 6.22 21.32 21.84
CA ASP A 410 5.98 19.89 21.91
C ASP A 410 5.91 19.26 20.51
N THR A 411 5.31 19.96 19.54
CA THR A 411 5.25 19.49 18.14
C THR A 411 6.66 19.38 17.55
N TYR A 412 7.52 20.38 17.73
CA TYR A 412 8.88 20.34 17.17
C TYR A 412 9.77 19.31 17.87
N ALA A 413 9.63 19.13 19.19
CA ALA A 413 10.29 18.06 19.94
C ALA A 413 9.85 16.67 19.43
N HIS A 414 8.56 16.49 19.23
CA HIS A 414 8.00 15.26 18.67
C HIS A 414 8.51 14.99 17.25
N LEU A 415 8.49 15.99 16.37
CA LEU A 415 9.02 15.87 15.01
C LEU A 415 10.51 15.49 15.01
N LEU A 416 11.30 16.08 15.89
CA LEU A 416 12.72 15.78 16.03
C LEU A 416 12.96 14.31 16.45
N GLU A 417 12.19 13.81 17.41
CA GLU A 417 12.28 12.43 17.87
C GLU A 417 11.80 11.44 16.80
N ARG A 418 10.69 11.75 16.11
CA ARG A 418 10.21 10.95 14.96
C ARG A 418 11.23 10.90 13.84
N ALA A 419 11.84 12.05 13.50
CA ALA A 419 12.88 12.11 12.49
C ALA A 419 14.10 11.27 12.88
N ARG A 420 14.54 11.35 14.15
CA ARG A 420 15.63 10.52 14.70
C ARG A 420 15.35 9.04 14.50
N HIS A 421 14.18 8.59 14.93
CA HIS A 421 13.78 7.19 14.86
C HIS A 421 13.78 6.67 13.40
N LEU A 422 13.16 7.41 12.48
CA LEU A 422 13.09 7.04 11.08
C LEU A 422 14.48 7.01 10.41
N LEU A 423 15.33 8.00 10.67
CA LEU A 423 16.71 8.05 10.14
C LEU A 423 17.53 6.85 10.63
N GLN A 424 17.41 6.48 11.91
CA GLN A 424 18.05 5.29 12.48
C GLN A 424 17.53 3.99 11.84
N GLY A 425 16.25 3.97 11.44
CA GLY A 425 15.64 2.88 10.66
C GLY A 425 16.02 2.87 9.17
N GLY A 426 16.92 3.78 8.73
CA GLY A 426 17.38 3.87 7.35
C GLY A 426 16.38 4.55 6.39
N TRP A 427 15.45 5.34 6.90
CA TRP A 427 14.51 6.14 6.11
C TRP A 427 15.04 7.55 5.93
N SER A 428 15.08 8.05 4.71
CA SER A 428 15.19 9.48 4.46
C SER A 428 13.96 10.21 4.99
N VAL A 429 14.16 11.37 5.63
CA VAL A 429 13.06 12.08 6.28
C VAL A 429 12.95 13.49 5.73
N LEU A 430 11.75 13.84 5.29
CA LEU A 430 11.39 15.23 5.00
C LEU A 430 10.44 15.74 6.10
N VAL A 431 10.82 16.80 6.79
CA VAL A 431 9.95 17.44 7.79
C VAL A 431 9.31 18.69 7.17
N ASP A 432 8.00 18.58 6.87
CA ASP A 432 7.18 19.67 6.31
C ASP A 432 6.62 20.52 7.46
N ALA A 433 7.39 21.58 7.82
CA ALA A 433 7.05 22.54 8.86
C ALA A 433 7.54 23.94 8.48
N ALA A 434 7.19 24.97 9.25
CA ALA A 434 7.58 26.34 8.92
C ALA A 434 9.08 26.63 9.11
N PHE A 435 9.69 26.10 10.18
CA PHE A 435 11.10 26.27 10.55
C PHE A 435 11.58 27.71 10.51
N LEU A 436 10.78 28.64 11.05
CA LEU A 436 11.04 30.07 10.95
C LEU A 436 12.15 30.55 11.91
N ARG A 437 12.34 29.86 13.03
CA ARG A 437 13.34 30.20 14.04
C ARG A 437 14.64 29.42 13.84
N ARG A 438 15.76 30.07 14.03
CA ARG A 438 17.07 29.48 13.84
C ARG A 438 17.29 28.24 14.73
N HIS A 439 16.96 28.34 16.02
CA HIS A 439 17.17 27.23 16.96
C HIS A 439 16.42 25.96 16.58
N GLU A 440 15.25 26.09 15.92
CA GLU A 440 14.49 24.95 15.39
C GLU A 440 15.29 24.24 14.29
N ARG A 441 15.86 25.01 13.37
CA ARG A 441 16.68 24.49 12.25
C ARG A 441 17.99 23.88 12.75
N GLU A 442 18.65 24.56 13.70
CA GLU A 442 19.90 24.08 14.33
C GLU A 442 19.71 22.74 15.04
N ALA A 443 18.56 22.52 15.69
CA ALA A 443 18.26 21.25 16.34
C ALA A 443 18.21 20.08 15.34
N PHE A 444 17.62 20.28 14.16
CA PHE A 444 17.59 19.26 13.11
C PHE A 444 18.92 19.08 12.40
N ALA A 445 19.67 20.16 12.19
CA ALA A 445 21.05 20.07 11.68
C ALA A 445 21.95 19.29 12.66
N ALA A 446 21.82 19.53 13.96
CA ALA A 446 22.54 18.78 15.00
C ALA A 446 22.15 17.29 15.01
N LEU A 447 20.86 16.97 14.80
CA LEU A 447 20.40 15.59 14.66
C LEU A 447 21.07 14.91 13.45
N ALA A 448 21.07 15.54 12.27
CA ALA A 448 21.71 15.00 11.07
C ALA A 448 23.20 14.74 11.29
N ASN A 449 23.90 15.69 11.93
CA ASN A 449 25.31 15.53 12.28
C ASN A 449 25.53 14.35 13.28
N ALA A 450 24.66 14.19 14.28
CA ALA A 450 24.75 13.10 15.26
C ALA A 450 24.54 11.71 14.65
N ILE A 451 23.72 11.62 13.62
CA ILE A 451 23.45 10.37 12.87
C ILE A 451 24.45 10.20 11.71
N ASN A 452 25.23 11.22 11.39
CA ASN A 452 26.15 11.25 10.25
C ASN A 452 25.41 11.09 8.90
N CYS A 453 24.32 11.83 8.70
CA CYS A 453 23.57 11.86 7.45
C CYS A 453 23.55 13.27 6.83
N PRO A 454 23.39 13.38 5.48
CA PRO A 454 23.22 14.67 4.82
C PRO A 454 22.04 15.47 5.37
N PHE A 455 22.22 16.79 5.51
CA PHE A 455 21.18 17.71 5.94
C PHE A 455 20.89 18.73 4.83
N HIS A 456 19.62 18.95 4.52
CA HIS A 456 19.18 19.88 3.48
C HIS A 456 18.00 20.74 3.92
N ILE A 457 17.87 21.90 3.32
CA ILE A 457 16.77 22.86 3.53
C ILE A 457 16.05 23.10 2.20
N LEU A 458 14.73 22.85 2.17
CA LEU A 458 13.82 23.27 1.11
C LEU A 458 13.25 24.64 1.47
N ALA A 459 13.90 25.71 1.03
CA ALA A 459 13.43 27.04 1.27
C ALA A 459 12.35 27.44 0.23
N THR A 460 11.23 27.97 0.70
CA THR A 460 10.14 28.44 -0.18
C THR A 460 9.76 29.87 0.18
N GLU A 461 9.70 30.73 -0.81
CA GLU A 461 9.34 32.13 -0.65
C GLU A 461 8.24 32.53 -1.63
N ALA A 462 7.41 33.48 -1.23
CA ALA A 462 6.43 34.12 -2.12
C ALA A 462 6.11 35.54 -1.62
N PRO A 463 5.73 36.45 -2.49
CA PRO A 463 5.30 37.81 -2.10
C PRO A 463 4.13 37.75 -1.10
N LEU A 464 4.12 38.64 -0.12
CA LEU A 464 3.11 38.68 0.95
C LEU A 464 1.67 38.71 0.43
N ALA A 465 1.43 39.40 -0.68
CA ALA A 465 0.11 39.42 -1.32
C ALA A 465 -0.33 38.03 -1.77
N VAL A 466 0.57 37.27 -2.37
CA VAL A 466 0.33 35.87 -2.83
C VAL A 466 0.10 34.95 -1.63
N LEU A 467 0.85 35.12 -0.53
CA LEU A 467 0.63 34.35 0.70
C LEU A 467 -0.78 34.53 1.24
N ARG A 468 -1.23 35.78 1.33
CA ARG A 468 -2.58 36.13 1.80
C ARG A 468 -3.67 35.55 0.91
N GLU A 469 -3.54 35.70 -0.40
CA GLU A 469 -4.46 35.10 -1.37
C GLU A 469 -4.59 33.59 -1.23
N ARG A 470 -3.46 32.87 -1.19
CA ARG A 470 -3.43 31.40 -1.06
C ARG A 470 -4.04 30.93 0.27
N ILE A 471 -3.78 31.63 1.37
CA ILE A 471 -4.36 31.29 2.68
C ILE A 471 -5.88 31.47 2.64
N THR A 472 -6.38 32.59 2.11
CA THR A 472 -7.81 32.86 1.99
C THR A 472 -8.52 31.83 1.11
N ALA A 473 -7.93 31.50 -0.06
CA ALA A 473 -8.47 30.49 -0.97
C ALA A 473 -8.50 29.09 -0.32
N ARG A 474 -7.48 28.72 0.47
CA ARG A 474 -7.43 27.47 1.19
C ARG A 474 -8.49 27.37 2.28
N GLN A 475 -8.69 28.44 3.07
CA GLN A 475 -9.73 28.51 4.08
C GLN A 475 -11.14 28.32 3.48
N ALA A 476 -11.39 28.86 2.29
CA ALA A 476 -12.67 28.72 1.59
C ALA A 476 -12.93 27.24 1.14
N ARG A 477 -11.89 26.42 0.89
CA ARG A 477 -12.03 25.03 0.47
C ARG A 477 -12.26 24.07 1.64
N GLY A 478 -11.78 24.37 2.84
CA GLY A 478 -12.05 23.61 4.08
C GLY A 478 -11.48 22.19 4.20
N ALA A 479 -10.63 21.75 3.27
CA ALA A 479 -10.20 20.35 3.15
C ALA A 479 -8.69 20.11 3.38
N ASP A 480 -7.98 21.02 4.07
CA ASP A 480 -6.54 20.89 4.32
C ASP A 480 -6.25 20.55 5.80
N ALA A 481 -5.17 19.76 6.04
CA ALA A 481 -4.67 19.53 7.38
C ALA A 481 -4.20 20.82 8.07
N SER A 482 -3.69 21.79 7.29
CA SER A 482 -3.25 23.09 7.77
C SER A 482 -4.43 24.05 7.98
N GLU A 483 -4.60 24.49 9.22
CA GLU A 483 -5.62 25.48 9.64
C GLU A 483 -5.05 26.92 9.72
N ALA A 484 -3.90 27.19 9.09
CA ALA A 484 -3.28 28.52 9.18
C ALA A 484 -4.17 29.62 8.57
N THR A 485 -4.42 30.63 9.37
CA THR A 485 -5.20 31.83 9.04
C THR A 485 -4.29 33.02 8.69
N LEU A 486 -4.87 34.13 8.22
CA LEU A 486 -4.11 35.36 8.02
C LEU A 486 -3.47 35.88 9.32
N ILE A 487 -4.11 35.63 10.48
CA ILE A 487 -3.57 36.02 11.80
C ILE A 487 -2.31 35.17 12.13
N VAL A 488 -2.32 33.88 11.81
CA VAL A 488 -1.14 33.02 11.93
C VAL A 488 0.01 33.51 11.04
N LEU A 489 -0.30 33.96 9.82
CA LEU A 489 0.70 34.53 8.92
C LEU A 489 1.36 35.78 9.54
N GLU A 490 0.58 36.70 10.11
CA GLU A 490 1.12 37.93 10.75
C GLU A 490 2.03 37.57 11.96
N GLN A 491 1.69 36.56 12.75
CA GLN A 491 2.57 36.09 13.79
C GLN A 491 3.87 35.48 13.26
N GLN A 492 3.77 34.69 12.18
CA GLN A 492 4.90 34.06 11.55
C GLN A 492 5.89 35.09 10.99
N LEU A 493 5.42 36.23 10.52
CA LEU A 493 6.29 37.32 10.10
C LEU A 493 7.17 37.85 11.26
N GLY A 494 6.61 37.86 12.46
CA GLY A 494 7.36 38.24 13.67
C GLY A 494 8.37 37.18 14.15
N TRP A 495 8.23 35.92 13.73
CA TRP A 495 9.12 34.80 14.08
C TRP A 495 10.19 34.51 13.01
N LEU A 496 10.03 35.10 11.81
CA LEU A 496 10.88 34.79 10.69
C LEU A 496 12.31 35.29 10.90
N GLU A 497 13.22 34.36 11.11
CA GLU A 497 14.66 34.58 11.12
C GLU A 497 15.26 34.10 9.78
N SER A 498 15.88 35.03 9.04
CA SER A 498 16.50 34.74 7.76
C SER A 498 17.54 33.63 7.87
N LEU A 499 17.66 32.86 6.81
CA LEU A 499 18.71 31.82 6.70
C LEU A 499 20.10 32.50 6.73
N SER A 500 21.00 31.99 7.56
CA SER A 500 22.42 32.39 7.59
C SER A 500 23.16 31.94 6.32
N ALA A 501 24.33 32.42 6.09
CA ALA A 501 25.18 31.97 4.96
C ALA A 501 25.49 30.47 5.02
N ALA A 502 25.72 29.95 6.24
CA ALA A 502 25.93 28.52 6.46
C ALA A 502 24.68 27.69 6.11
N GLU A 503 23.48 28.12 6.56
CA GLU A 503 22.23 27.41 6.26
C GLU A 503 21.90 27.48 4.77
N ARG A 504 22.18 28.59 4.09
CA ARG A 504 21.99 28.69 2.63
C ARG A 504 22.85 27.71 1.83
N ALA A 505 24.00 27.33 2.33
CA ALA A 505 24.84 26.28 1.70
C ALA A 505 24.17 24.88 1.74
N HIS A 506 23.21 24.68 2.62
CA HIS A 506 22.39 23.44 2.70
C HIS A 506 21.10 23.53 1.92
N CYS A 507 20.75 24.69 1.34
CA CYS A 507 19.54 24.81 0.56
C CYS A 507 19.63 23.95 -0.71
N LEU A 508 18.60 23.14 -0.93
CA LEU A 508 18.43 22.49 -2.21
C LEU A 508 18.08 23.56 -3.26
N PRO A 509 18.59 23.43 -4.51
CA PRO A 509 18.17 24.32 -5.58
C PRO A 509 16.65 24.25 -5.71
N ASP A 510 16.03 25.40 -6.04
CA ASP A 510 14.61 25.45 -6.29
C ASP A 510 14.22 24.29 -7.21
N ALA A 511 13.32 23.47 -6.75
CA ALA A 511 12.70 22.45 -7.58
C ALA A 511 11.79 23.21 -8.57
N ALA A 512 12.39 23.78 -9.62
CA ALA A 512 11.74 24.55 -10.65
C ALA A 512 10.64 23.73 -11.37
#